data_6c02465754c4c635c0dc32d7c4347f6f
#
_entry.id   6c02465754c4c635c0dc32d7c4347f6f
#
_cell.length_a   1.000
_cell.length_b   1.000
_cell.length_c   1.000
_cell.angle_alpha   90.00
_cell.angle_beta   90.00
_cell.angle_gamma   90.00
#
_symmetry.space_group_name_H-M   'P 1'
#
loop_
_entity.id
_entity.type
_entity.pdbx_description
1 polymer ?
#
loop_
_entity_poly.entity_id
_entity_poly.type
_entity_poly.pdbx_seq_one_letter_code
_entity_poly.pdbx_strand_id
1 'polypeptide(L)'
;MHSAPWKMFHHGGRRIIIDIDGGIDVDGELSKPFPCQITNVGISDSGMVATWVDHELRLARMALLDYNENFANGISKADLRLNRNTAMVSNSKWCHILDAEPVALKVEDDKIFFALWSRGIYCIDMNATELWRLPLFDEREKTPPRSNEVTTISVVGENIVVWSRGGKFKRIESNTGEIIEEGKIDVECDLEVVFNHGENFLLSSNDGWIWEYQGGEITVARKLRGSIQDAVFDGEDWRIICWRDDIMLRGDSTTRKELGVQLIFQDEIWQVLDNQGQISPHMNA
;
A
#
# COMPACT_ATOMS: atom_id res chain seq x y z
N MET A 1 9.65 7.04 18.97
CA MET A 1 8.82 5.97 18.36
C MET A 1 8.83 4.79 19.31
N HIS A 2 7.67 4.21 19.65
CA HIS A 2 7.57 3.11 20.62
C HIS A 2 7.50 1.74 19.94
N SER A 3 7.08 1.71 18.66
CA SER A 3 6.96 0.49 17.85
C SER A 3 7.77 0.58 16.58
N ALA A 4 7.99 -0.55 15.90
CA ALA A 4 8.73 -0.57 14.64
C ALA A 4 8.03 0.28 13.57
N PRO A 5 8.77 1.03 12.74
CA PRO A 5 8.19 1.76 11.62
C PRO A 5 7.60 0.79 10.60
N TRP A 6 6.54 1.25 9.92
CA TRP A 6 5.93 0.55 8.80
C TRP A 6 6.07 1.34 7.50
N LYS A 7 5.83 2.66 7.55
CA LYS A 7 5.97 3.55 6.39
C LYS A 7 6.51 4.91 6.84
N MET A 8 7.28 5.54 5.96
CA MET A 8 7.77 6.91 6.14
C MET A 8 7.48 7.74 4.89
N PHE A 9 7.08 8.98 5.12
CA PHE A 9 6.82 9.95 4.07
C PHE A 9 7.46 11.28 4.40
N HIS A 10 7.84 12.03 3.37
CA HIS A 10 8.18 13.43 3.47
C HIS A 10 7.12 14.23 2.70
N HIS A 11 6.44 15.14 3.37
CA HIS A 11 5.44 15.99 2.76
C HIS A 11 5.43 17.37 3.41
N GLY A 12 5.44 18.44 2.58
CA GLY A 12 5.44 19.83 3.08
C GLY A 12 6.61 20.17 4.01
N GLY A 13 7.77 19.52 3.83
CA GLY A 13 8.95 19.68 4.69
C GLY A 13 8.85 18.93 6.03
N ARG A 14 7.78 18.18 6.28
CA ARG A 14 7.57 17.37 7.49
C ARG A 14 7.91 15.90 7.23
N ARG A 15 8.50 15.25 8.22
CA ARG A 15 8.73 13.80 8.22
C ARG A 15 7.61 13.11 8.99
N ILE A 16 6.91 12.20 8.33
CA ILE A 16 5.79 11.43 8.88
C ILE A 16 6.21 9.97 8.90
N ILE A 17 6.23 9.34 10.07
CA ILE A 17 6.49 7.91 10.23
C ILE A 17 5.26 7.26 10.83
N ILE A 18 4.76 6.21 10.18
CA ILE A 18 3.68 5.36 10.68
C ILE A 18 4.31 4.09 11.23
N ASP A 19 3.93 3.71 12.44
CA ASP A 19 4.38 2.47 13.06
C ASP A 19 3.39 1.31 12.85
N ILE A 20 3.84 0.09 13.15
CA ILE A 20 3.05 -1.14 12.98
C ILE A 20 1.81 -1.22 13.88
N ASP A 21 1.70 -0.38 14.91
CA ASP A 21 0.57 -0.32 15.84
C ASP A 21 -0.42 0.80 15.50
N GLY A 22 -0.17 1.54 14.40
CA GLY A 22 -0.99 2.67 13.94
C GLY A 22 -0.70 3.98 14.66
N GLY A 23 0.45 4.10 15.33
CA GLY A 23 1.00 5.36 15.78
C GLY A 23 1.55 6.15 14.60
N ILE A 24 1.40 7.48 14.64
CA ILE A 24 1.90 8.41 13.64
C ILE A 24 2.83 9.39 14.33
N ASP A 25 4.10 9.35 13.98
CA ASP A 25 5.13 10.27 14.44
C ASP A 25 5.34 11.34 13.38
N VAL A 26 5.10 12.59 13.72
CA VAL A 26 5.37 13.73 12.85
C VAL A 26 6.43 14.58 13.50
N ASP A 27 7.62 14.61 12.90
CA ASP A 27 8.79 15.36 13.39
C ASP A 27 9.15 15.10 14.87
N GLY A 28 8.87 13.88 15.37
CA GLY A 28 9.12 13.47 16.75
C GLY A 28 7.90 13.57 17.68
N GLU A 29 6.78 14.10 17.23
CA GLU A 29 5.52 14.12 17.98
C GLU A 29 4.67 12.91 17.62
N LEU A 30 4.54 11.96 18.56
CA LEU A 30 3.78 10.74 18.38
C LEU A 30 2.31 10.95 18.75
N SER A 31 1.41 10.53 17.87
CA SER A 31 -0.03 10.49 18.09
C SER A 31 -0.62 9.16 17.62
N LYS A 32 -1.83 8.84 18.09
CA LYS A 32 -2.58 7.66 17.67
C LYS A 32 -4.04 8.04 17.40
N PRO A 33 -4.37 8.48 16.17
CA PRO A 33 -5.71 8.99 15.84
C PRO A 33 -6.81 7.94 15.97
N PHE A 34 -6.48 6.66 15.81
CA PHE A 34 -7.39 5.53 15.99
C PHE A 34 -6.65 4.33 16.62
N PRO A 35 -7.29 3.54 17.49
CA PRO A 35 -6.58 2.56 18.34
C PRO A 35 -6.23 1.24 17.62
N CYS A 36 -6.32 1.17 16.33
CA CYS A 36 -6.01 -0.02 15.53
C CYS A 36 -4.82 0.25 14.59
N GLN A 37 -4.26 -0.82 14.04
CA GLN A 37 -3.23 -0.76 13.02
C GLN A 37 -3.77 -0.05 11.76
N ILE A 38 -2.94 0.78 11.15
CA ILE A 38 -3.19 1.30 9.80
C ILE A 38 -2.87 0.18 8.80
N THR A 39 -3.83 -0.14 7.94
CA THR A 39 -3.68 -1.23 6.96
C THR A 39 -3.29 -0.74 5.58
N ASN A 40 -3.76 0.43 5.19
CA ASN A 40 -3.36 1.09 3.94
C ASN A 40 -3.20 2.58 4.19
N VAL A 41 -2.32 3.21 3.43
CA VAL A 41 -2.07 4.65 3.49
C VAL A 41 -1.71 5.18 2.11
N GLY A 42 -2.22 6.37 1.80
CA GLY A 42 -1.85 7.15 0.63
C GLY A 42 -1.75 8.63 0.99
N ILE A 43 -0.90 9.35 0.28
CA ILE A 43 -0.59 10.75 0.52
C ILE A 43 -0.90 11.56 -0.72
N SER A 44 -1.50 12.73 -0.52
CA SER A 44 -1.70 13.77 -1.54
C SER A 44 -1.43 15.14 -0.93
N ASP A 45 -1.47 16.18 -1.75
CA ASP A 45 -1.38 17.57 -1.27
C ASP A 45 -2.54 17.95 -0.33
N SER A 46 -3.67 17.28 -0.44
CA SER A 46 -4.87 17.51 0.38
C SER A 46 -4.81 16.88 1.77
N GLY A 47 -3.92 15.90 1.97
CA GLY A 47 -3.78 15.21 3.25
C GLY A 47 -3.38 13.73 3.10
N MET A 48 -3.40 13.03 4.22
CA MET A 48 -3.11 11.60 4.32
C MET A 48 -4.42 10.82 4.41
N VAL A 49 -4.68 9.94 3.45
CA VAL A 49 -5.77 8.96 3.51
C VAL A 49 -5.25 7.69 4.16
N ALA A 50 -5.90 7.22 5.21
CA ALA A 50 -5.53 6.00 5.89
C ALA A 50 -6.74 5.10 6.17
N THR A 51 -6.50 3.80 6.26
CA THR A 51 -7.51 2.81 6.65
C THR A 51 -7.08 2.08 7.91
N TRP A 52 -8.03 1.76 8.77
CA TRP A 52 -7.84 1.01 10.00
C TRP A 52 -8.79 -0.18 10.04
N VAL A 53 -8.30 -1.32 10.50
CA VAL A 53 -9.11 -2.54 10.65
C VAL A 53 -8.93 -3.08 12.07
N ASP A 54 -10.03 -3.23 12.78
CA ASP A 54 -10.10 -4.05 14.00
C ASP A 54 -10.72 -5.40 13.64
N HIS A 55 -9.90 -6.43 13.52
CA HIS A 55 -10.34 -7.77 13.13
C HIS A 55 -11.19 -8.44 14.22
N GLU A 56 -10.97 -8.12 15.51
CA GLU A 56 -11.76 -8.66 16.62
C GLU A 56 -13.20 -8.15 16.59
N LEU A 57 -13.36 -6.86 16.32
CA LEU A 57 -14.66 -6.19 16.27
C LEU A 57 -15.27 -6.19 14.86
N ARG A 58 -14.51 -6.60 13.85
CA ARG A 58 -14.87 -6.53 12.42
C ARG A 58 -15.25 -5.11 12.01
N LEU A 59 -14.44 -4.16 12.42
CA LEU A 59 -14.63 -2.75 12.12
C LEU A 59 -13.55 -2.27 11.16
N ALA A 60 -13.96 -1.72 10.05
CA ALA A 60 -13.07 -1.04 9.11
C ALA A 60 -13.41 0.45 9.01
N ARG A 61 -12.40 1.29 8.92
CA ARG A 61 -12.51 2.75 8.84
C ARG A 61 -11.59 3.28 7.76
N MET A 62 -12.01 4.34 7.09
CA MET A 62 -11.15 5.16 6.23
C MET A 62 -11.35 6.63 6.60
N ALA A 63 -10.27 7.38 6.66
CA ALA A 63 -10.30 8.79 6.98
C ALA A 63 -9.25 9.58 6.18
N LEU A 64 -9.54 10.86 5.96
CA LEU A 64 -8.60 11.86 5.48
C LEU A 64 -8.13 12.71 6.65
N LEU A 65 -6.84 12.72 6.92
CA LEU A 65 -6.15 13.51 7.94
C LEU A 65 -5.48 14.72 7.31
N ASP A 66 -5.62 15.89 7.92
CA ASP A 66 -5.01 17.12 7.44
C ASP A 66 -3.56 17.25 7.95
N TYR A 67 -2.62 17.50 7.08
CA TYR A 67 -1.22 17.76 7.47
C TYR A 67 -1.00 19.11 8.14
N ASN A 68 -1.89 20.06 7.93
CA ASN A 68 -1.77 21.40 8.52
C ASN A 68 -2.11 21.41 10.01
N GLU A 69 -2.75 20.34 10.49
CA GLU A 69 -3.09 20.15 11.88
C GLU A 69 -2.16 19.11 12.53
N ASN A 70 -1.90 19.25 13.82
CA ASN A 70 -1.25 18.20 14.57
C ASN A 70 -2.20 17.02 14.73
N PHE A 71 -1.74 15.83 14.43
CA PHE A 71 -2.53 14.63 14.66
C PHE A 71 -2.74 14.44 16.15
N ALA A 72 -3.99 14.28 16.55
CA ALA A 72 -4.33 14.09 17.96
C ALA A 72 -4.58 12.61 18.28
N ASN A 73 -4.44 12.26 19.55
CA ASN A 73 -4.88 10.95 20.02
C ASN A 73 -6.40 10.83 19.92
N GLY A 74 -6.86 9.71 19.38
CA GLY A 74 -8.27 9.35 19.29
C GLY A 74 -8.76 8.59 20.51
N ILE A 75 -9.87 7.86 20.31
CA ILE A 75 -10.48 7.00 21.33
C ILE A 75 -9.55 5.84 21.72
N SER A 76 -9.70 5.37 22.94
CA SER A 76 -9.00 4.15 23.38
C SER A 76 -9.62 2.89 22.78
N LYS A 77 -8.85 1.77 22.77
CA LYS A 77 -9.39 0.45 22.36
C LYS A 77 -10.54 -0.01 23.27
N ALA A 78 -10.54 0.39 24.54
CA ALA A 78 -11.61 0.10 25.48
C ALA A 78 -12.91 0.85 25.11
N ASP A 79 -12.80 2.14 24.78
CA ASP A 79 -13.94 2.95 24.35
C ASP A 79 -14.53 2.47 23.03
N LEU A 80 -13.67 2.06 22.08
CA LEU A 80 -14.11 1.47 20.82
C LEU A 80 -14.93 0.17 21.04
N ARG A 81 -14.57 -0.64 22.02
CA ARG A 81 -15.33 -1.84 22.38
C ARG A 81 -16.71 -1.52 22.97
N LEU A 82 -16.81 -0.43 23.72
CA LEU A 82 -18.08 0.02 24.31
C LEU A 82 -18.98 0.69 23.28
N ASN A 83 -18.40 1.44 22.32
CA ASN A 83 -19.15 2.19 21.33
C ASN A 83 -18.61 1.92 19.91
N ARG A 84 -19.05 0.82 19.30
CA ARG A 84 -18.65 0.40 17.94
C ARG A 84 -19.07 1.36 16.84
N ASN A 85 -20.10 2.18 17.09
CA ASN A 85 -20.63 3.14 16.12
C ASN A 85 -19.84 4.46 16.08
N THR A 86 -18.84 4.63 16.94
CA THR A 86 -17.94 5.77 16.85
C THR A 86 -17.17 5.71 15.56
N ALA A 87 -17.53 6.53 14.60
CA ALA A 87 -16.87 6.60 13.30
C ALA A 87 -15.61 7.46 13.34
N MET A 88 -15.50 8.37 14.30
CA MET A 88 -14.51 9.44 14.30
C MET A 88 -13.09 8.94 14.52
N VAL A 89 -12.23 9.27 13.58
CA VAL A 89 -10.78 9.35 13.76
C VAL A 89 -10.46 10.78 14.17
N SER A 90 -9.65 10.97 15.19
CA SER A 90 -9.40 12.30 15.75
C SER A 90 -8.74 13.22 14.72
N ASN A 91 -9.24 14.45 14.61
CA ASN A 91 -8.76 15.48 13.67
C ASN A 91 -8.79 15.05 12.19
N SER A 92 -9.75 14.21 11.81
CA SER A 92 -9.95 13.89 10.39
C SER A 92 -10.87 14.92 9.72
N LYS A 93 -10.61 15.28 8.46
CA LYS A 93 -11.53 16.06 7.62
C LYS A 93 -12.84 15.30 7.41
N TRP A 94 -12.73 14.01 7.22
CA TRP A 94 -13.85 13.06 7.21
C TRP A 94 -13.36 11.67 7.67
N CYS A 95 -14.31 10.88 8.16
CA CYS A 95 -14.08 9.49 8.54
C CYS A 95 -15.32 8.66 8.21
N HIS A 96 -15.14 7.59 7.45
CA HIS A 96 -16.20 6.68 7.06
C HIS A 96 -16.01 5.30 7.66
N ILE A 97 -17.12 4.68 8.03
CA ILE A 97 -17.21 3.24 8.31
C ILE A 97 -17.27 2.53 6.97
N LEU A 98 -16.44 1.52 6.78
CA LEU A 98 -16.44 0.68 5.59
C LEU A 98 -17.22 -0.60 5.83
N ASP A 99 -17.97 -1.03 4.82
CA ASP A 99 -18.80 -2.24 4.89
C ASP A 99 -18.01 -3.56 4.84
N ALA A 100 -16.72 -3.47 4.47
CA ALA A 100 -15.80 -4.59 4.40
C ALA A 100 -14.35 -4.10 4.58
N GLU A 101 -13.44 -5.05 4.70
CA GLU A 101 -12.01 -4.79 4.84
C GLU A 101 -11.45 -4.15 3.56
N PRO A 102 -10.73 -3.01 3.67
CA PRO A 102 -10.01 -2.42 2.57
C PRO A 102 -8.74 -3.23 2.29
N VAL A 103 -8.71 -3.89 1.13
CA VAL A 103 -7.60 -4.78 0.75
C VAL A 103 -6.52 -4.08 -0.06
N ALA A 104 -6.85 -2.97 -0.72
CA ALA A 104 -5.91 -2.13 -1.45
C ALA A 104 -6.39 -0.68 -1.43
N LEU A 105 -5.44 0.26 -1.45
CA LEU A 105 -5.67 1.70 -1.51
C LEU A 105 -4.55 2.36 -2.28
N LYS A 106 -4.90 3.26 -3.18
CA LYS A 106 -3.97 4.16 -3.87
C LYS A 106 -4.57 5.55 -3.91
N VAL A 107 -3.77 6.54 -3.59
CA VAL A 107 -4.13 7.96 -3.73
C VAL A 107 -3.30 8.53 -4.86
N GLU A 108 -3.93 9.26 -5.76
CA GLU A 108 -3.27 9.97 -6.83
C GLU A 108 -4.01 11.28 -7.10
N ASP A 109 -3.30 12.39 -7.10
CA ASP A 109 -3.84 13.74 -7.21
C ASP A 109 -4.99 13.98 -6.21
N ASP A 110 -6.20 14.18 -6.72
CA ASP A 110 -7.43 14.43 -5.98
C ASP A 110 -8.36 13.22 -5.87
N LYS A 111 -7.88 12.02 -6.21
CA LYS A 111 -8.65 10.76 -6.23
C LYS A 111 -8.10 9.73 -5.26
N ILE A 112 -9.03 8.98 -4.71
CA ILE A 112 -8.77 7.84 -3.83
C ILE A 112 -9.35 6.59 -4.49
N PHE A 113 -8.49 5.68 -4.91
CA PHE A 113 -8.85 4.37 -5.44
C PHE A 113 -8.68 3.34 -4.35
N PHE A 114 -9.70 2.51 -4.12
CA PHE A 114 -9.61 1.45 -3.13
C PHE A 114 -10.46 0.25 -3.51
N ALA A 115 -10.10 -0.90 -2.98
CA ALA A 115 -10.87 -2.12 -3.13
C ALA A 115 -11.31 -2.63 -1.76
N LEU A 116 -12.57 -3.04 -1.64
CA LEU A 116 -13.12 -3.67 -0.45
C LEU A 116 -13.31 -5.16 -0.69
N TRP A 117 -12.91 -5.96 0.30
CA TRP A 117 -13.02 -7.41 0.24
C TRP A 117 -14.45 -7.86 -0.07
N SER A 118 -14.62 -8.67 -1.12
CA SER A 118 -15.91 -9.18 -1.61
C SER A 118 -16.99 -8.12 -1.94
N ARG A 119 -16.60 -6.85 -2.16
CA ARG A 119 -17.54 -5.76 -2.48
C ARG A 119 -17.31 -5.17 -3.86
N GLY A 120 -16.19 -4.54 -4.08
CA GLY A 120 -15.91 -3.84 -5.35
C GLY A 120 -14.64 -3.03 -5.33
N ILE A 121 -14.39 -2.38 -6.45
CA ILE A 121 -13.35 -1.38 -6.67
C ILE A 121 -14.05 -0.03 -6.74
N TYR A 122 -13.54 0.95 -6.04
CA TYR A 122 -14.16 2.26 -5.87
C TYR A 122 -13.17 3.38 -6.21
N CYS A 123 -13.70 4.46 -6.73
CA CYS A 123 -13.03 5.75 -6.81
C CYS A 123 -13.89 6.79 -6.14
N ILE A 124 -13.30 7.57 -5.24
CA ILE A 124 -13.91 8.72 -4.61
C ILE A 124 -13.00 9.94 -4.74
N ASP A 125 -13.56 11.14 -4.64
CA ASP A 125 -12.79 12.38 -4.53
C ASP A 125 -12.29 12.62 -3.09
N MET A 126 -11.51 13.70 -2.88
CA MET A 126 -11.02 14.07 -1.55
C MET A 126 -12.10 14.55 -0.59
N ASN A 127 -13.33 14.74 -1.04
CA ASN A 127 -14.51 15.02 -0.19
C ASN A 127 -15.32 13.75 0.12
N ALA A 128 -14.77 12.57 -0.24
CA ALA A 128 -15.42 11.27 -0.12
C ALA A 128 -16.69 11.11 -1.00
N THR A 129 -16.80 11.88 -2.09
CA THR A 129 -17.87 11.70 -3.07
C THR A 129 -17.53 10.57 -4.01
N GLU A 130 -18.42 9.58 -4.15
CA GLU A 130 -18.23 8.47 -5.10
C GLU A 130 -18.25 9.00 -6.55
N LEU A 131 -17.16 8.78 -7.27
CA LEU A 131 -17.04 9.11 -8.69
C LEU A 131 -17.50 7.92 -9.55
N TRP A 132 -17.02 6.74 -9.21
CA TRP A 132 -17.43 5.48 -9.84
C TRP A 132 -17.14 4.27 -8.96
N ARG A 133 -17.78 3.15 -9.30
CA ARG A 133 -17.48 1.84 -8.71
C ARG A 133 -17.65 0.72 -9.71
N LEU A 134 -16.86 -0.34 -9.53
CA LEU A 134 -16.85 -1.53 -10.39
C LEU A 134 -16.93 -2.81 -9.55
N PRO A 135 -17.44 -3.90 -10.15
CA PRO A 135 -17.34 -5.21 -9.53
C PRO A 135 -15.90 -5.70 -9.48
N LEU A 136 -15.60 -6.57 -8.53
CA LEU A 136 -14.36 -7.32 -8.48
C LEU A 136 -14.21 -8.25 -9.70
N PHE A 137 -13.16 -9.06 -9.70
CA PHE A 137 -12.95 -10.09 -10.72
C PHE A 137 -14.05 -11.15 -10.69
N ASP A 138 -14.44 -11.63 -11.88
CA ASP A 138 -15.52 -12.61 -12.03
C ASP A 138 -15.14 -13.97 -11.39
N GLU A 139 -16.05 -14.50 -10.57
CA GLU A 139 -15.88 -15.78 -9.87
C GLU A 139 -16.41 -16.98 -10.70
N ARG A 140 -16.98 -16.76 -11.89
CA ARG A 140 -17.57 -17.82 -12.72
C ARG A 140 -16.57 -18.85 -13.23
N GLU A 141 -15.30 -18.53 -13.28
CA GLU A 141 -14.25 -19.49 -13.59
C GLU A 141 -13.90 -20.33 -12.35
N LYS A 142 -13.63 -21.62 -12.57
CA LYS A 142 -13.05 -22.49 -11.53
C LYS A 142 -11.61 -22.06 -11.25
N THR A 143 -11.47 -21.03 -10.44
CA THR A 143 -10.17 -20.53 -9.98
C THR A 143 -9.85 -21.09 -8.57
N PRO A 144 -8.58 -21.20 -8.19
CA PRO A 144 -8.20 -21.51 -6.81
C PRO A 144 -8.89 -20.55 -5.83
N PRO A 145 -9.17 -21.00 -4.59
CA PRO A 145 -9.72 -20.14 -3.56
C PRO A 145 -8.88 -18.86 -3.41
N ARG A 146 -9.55 -17.70 -3.26
CA ARG A 146 -8.94 -16.40 -3.06
C ARG A 146 -8.19 -15.80 -4.27
N SER A 147 -8.11 -16.50 -5.42
CA SER A 147 -7.39 -15.99 -6.61
C SER A 147 -7.93 -14.66 -7.14
N ASN A 148 -9.22 -14.38 -6.92
CA ASN A 148 -9.88 -13.16 -7.36
C ASN A 148 -9.80 -12.01 -6.32
N GLU A 149 -9.17 -12.24 -5.16
CA GLU A 149 -8.95 -11.17 -4.17
C GLU A 149 -7.98 -10.13 -4.74
N VAL A 150 -8.36 -8.86 -4.62
CA VAL A 150 -7.48 -7.75 -5.01
C VAL A 150 -6.31 -7.66 -4.02
N THR A 151 -5.12 -7.49 -4.55
CA THR A 151 -3.88 -7.31 -3.76
C THR A 151 -3.32 -5.91 -3.87
N THR A 152 -3.37 -5.32 -5.05
CA THR A 152 -2.71 -4.03 -5.32
C THR A 152 -3.51 -3.22 -6.33
N ILE A 153 -3.46 -1.89 -6.18
CA ILE A 153 -3.86 -0.90 -7.18
C ILE A 153 -2.62 -0.08 -7.54
N SER A 154 -2.26 -0.08 -8.81
CA SER A 154 -1.14 0.68 -9.39
C SER A 154 -1.69 1.83 -10.23
N VAL A 155 -1.01 2.98 -10.27
CA VAL A 155 -1.32 4.09 -11.19
C VAL A 155 -0.35 4.06 -12.36
N VAL A 156 -0.88 4.18 -13.57
CA VAL A 156 -0.12 4.14 -14.83
C VAL A 156 -0.66 5.21 -15.78
N GLY A 157 -0.04 6.38 -15.80
CA GLY A 157 -0.54 7.52 -16.53
C GLY A 157 -1.95 7.92 -16.08
N GLU A 158 -2.89 8.02 -17.02
CA GLU A 158 -4.30 8.36 -16.74
C GLU A 158 -5.15 7.13 -16.32
N ASN A 159 -4.52 5.98 -16.11
CA ASN A 159 -5.19 4.73 -15.78
C ASN A 159 -4.76 4.20 -14.41
N ILE A 160 -5.59 3.34 -13.85
CA ILE A 160 -5.18 2.44 -12.77
C ILE A 160 -5.16 1.01 -13.28
N VAL A 161 -4.29 0.20 -12.68
CA VAL A 161 -4.24 -1.24 -12.89
C VAL A 161 -4.51 -1.92 -11.56
N VAL A 162 -5.59 -2.68 -11.50
CA VAL A 162 -6.00 -3.43 -10.32
C VAL A 162 -5.57 -4.88 -10.49
N TRP A 163 -4.83 -5.40 -9.51
CA TRP A 163 -4.25 -6.74 -9.54
C TRP A 163 -4.97 -7.67 -8.58
N SER A 164 -5.19 -8.91 -9.01
CA SER A 164 -5.68 -9.97 -8.15
C SER A 164 -4.55 -10.92 -7.71
N ARG A 165 -4.78 -11.62 -6.63
CA ARG A 165 -3.90 -12.66 -6.09
C ARG A 165 -3.53 -13.73 -7.14
N GLY A 166 -4.46 -14.13 -7.99
CA GLY A 166 -4.27 -15.12 -9.05
C GLY A 166 -3.69 -14.58 -10.36
N GLY A 167 -3.14 -13.37 -10.37
CA GLY A 167 -2.51 -12.76 -11.54
C GLY A 167 -3.46 -12.15 -12.56
N LYS A 168 -4.78 -12.08 -12.27
CA LYS A 168 -5.69 -11.31 -13.12
C LYS A 168 -5.47 -9.82 -12.91
N PHE A 169 -5.67 -9.03 -13.95
CA PHE A 169 -5.62 -7.58 -13.84
C PHE A 169 -6.75 -6.92 -14.64
N LYS A 170 -7.13 -5.71 -14.21
CA LYS A 170 -8.00 -4.79 -14.91
C LYS A 170 -7.31 -3.46 -15.05
N ARG A 171 -7.18 -2.96 -16.29
CA ARG A 171 -6.80 -1.59 -16.57
C ARG A 171 -8.06 -0.75 -16.69
N ILE A 172 -8.13 0.32 -15.93
CA ILE A 172 -9.34 1.13 -15.77
C ILE A 172 -8.96 2.60 -15.98
N GLU A 173 -9.73 3.32 -16.80
CA GLU A 173 -9.58 4.77 -16.94
C GLU A 173 -9.97 5.46 -15.63
N SER A 174 -9.09 6.29 -15.09
CA SER A 174 -9.17 6.78 -13.72
C SER A 174 -10.33 7.76 -13.45
N ASN A 175 -10.81 8.47 -14.48
CA ASN A 175 -11.88 9.46 -14.34
C ASN A 175 -13.28 8.83 -14.47
N THR A 176 -13.44 7.88 -15.39
CA THR A 176 -14.76 7.34 -15.76
C THR A 176 -15.05 5.97 -15.15
N GLY A 177 -14.00 5.22 -14.78
CA GLY A 177 -14.14 3.82 -14.40
C GLY A 177 -14.33 2.88 -15.59
N GLU A 178 -14.11 3.32 -16.83
CA GLU A 178 -14.20 2.45 -18.00
C GLU A 178 -13.08 1.41 -17.96
N ILE A 179 -13.45 0.13 -18.13
CA ILE A 179 -12.47 -0.95 -18.22
C ILE A 179 -11.90 -0.96 -19.64
N ILE A 180 -10.62 -0.61 -19.76
CA ILE A 180 -9.90 -0.54 -21.03
C ILE A 180 -9.37 -1.91 -21.43
N GLU A 181 -8.90 -2.68 -20.45
CA GLU A 181 -8.28 -3.98 -20.67
C GLU A 181 -8.50 -4.89 -19.46
N GLU A 182 -8.71 -6.16 -19.72
CA GLU A 182 -8.67 -7.23 -18.72
C GLU A 182 -7.74 -8.33 -19.20
N GLY A 183 -6.93 -8.85 -18.29
CA GLY A 183 -5.99 -9.90 -18.63
C GLY A 183 -5.63 -10.76 -17.43
N LYS A 184 -4.77 -11.73 -17.70
CA LYS A 184 -4.20 -12.62 -16.70
C LYS A 184 -2.76 -12.94 -17.05
N ILE A 185 -1.90 -12.87 -16.06
CA ILE A 185 -0.53 -13.34 -16.15
C ILE A 185 -0.48 -14.72 -15.52
N ASP A 186 0.07 -15.70 -16.23
CA ASP A 186 0.26 -17.04 -15.71
C ASP A 186 1.44 -17.05 -14.75
N VAL A 187 1.14 -16.92 -13.46
CA VAL A 187 2.08 -17.10 -12.36
C VAL A 187 1.69 -18.36 -11.59
N GLU A 188 2.70 -19.13 -11.20
CA GLU A 188 2.47 -20.41 -10.49
C GLU A 188 2.07 -20.22 -9.01
N CYS A 189 2.24 -19.02 -8.48
CA CYS A 189 2.03 -18.69 -7.06
C CYS A 189 1.06 -17.53 -6.90
N ASP A 190 0.46 -17.44 -5.72
CA ASP A 190 -0.38 -16.30 -5.34
C ASP A 190 0.43 -15.00 -5.24
N LEU A 191 -0.01 -13.95 -5.93
CA LEU A 191 0.57 -12.62 -5.80
C LEU A 191 0.23 -12.02 -4.42
N GLU A 192 1.21 -11.37 -3.81
CA GLU A 192 1.06 -10.65 -2.55
C GLU A 192 0.98 -9.14 -2.79
N VAL A 193 1.92 -8.60 -3.55
CA VAL A 193 1.98 -7.18 -3.90
C VAL A 193 2.56 -6.99 -5.29
N VAL A 194 2.16 -5.90 -5.94
CA VAL A 194 2.71 -5.47 -7.23
C VAL A 194 3.24 -4.06 -7.09
N PHE A 195 4.50 -3.86 -7.42
CA PHE A 195 5.11 -2.54 -7.55
C PHE A 195 5.11 -2.12 -9.01
N ASN A 196 5.10 -0.82 -9.28
CA ASN A 196 5.18 -0.33 -10.65
C ASN A 196 5.99 0.95 -10.79
N HIS A 197 6.58 1.09 -11.96
CA HIS A 197 7.15 2.32 -12.49
C HIS A 197 6.65 2.48 -13.92
N GLY A 198 5.64 3.36 -14.12
CA GLY A 198 4.92 3.40 -15.40
C GLY A 198 4.36 2.02 -15.75
N GLU A 199 4.66 1.53 -16.96
CA GLU A 199 4.24 0.23 -17.48
C GLU A 199 5.18 -0.94 -17.11
N ASN A 200 6.19 -0.70 -16.31
CA ASN A 200 7.07 -1.73 -15.78
C ASN A 200 6.57 -2.16 -14.40
N PHE A 201 6.19 -3.43 -14.25
CA PHE A 201 5.65 -3.99 -13.00
C PHE A 201 6.60 -5.03 -12.42
N LEU A 202 6.77 -4.99 -11.11
CA LEU A 202 7.40 -6.05 -10.34
C LEU A 202 6.32 -6.76 -9.52
N LEU A 203 6.00 -7.97 -9.93
CA LEU A 203 5.04 -8.84 -9.26
C LEU A 203 5.77 -9.63 -8.18
N SER A 204 5.19 -9.79 -7.01
CA SER A 204 5.79 -10.61 -5.96
C SER A 204 4.79 -11.53 -5.29
N SER A 205 5.25 -12.70 -4.88
CA SER A 205 4.50 -13.70 -4.15
C SER A 205 4.96 -13.81 -2.69
N ASN A 206 4.09 -14.33 -1.84
CA ASN A 206 4.39 -14.54 -0.42
C ASN A 206 5.47 -15.60 -0.16
N ASP A 207 5.71 -16.49 -1.12
CA ASP A 207 6.76 -17.51 -1.04
C ASP A 207 8.10 -17.04 -1.63
N GLY A 208 8.20 -15.76 -2.07
CA GLY A 208 9.42 -15.10 -2.51
C GLY A 208 9.71 -15.18 -4.01
N TRP A 209 8.80 -15.68 -4.83
CA TRP A 209 8.94 -15.49 -6.27
C TRP A 209 8.67 -14.03 -6.63
N ILE A 210 9.49 -13.49 -7.54
CA ILE A 210 9.31 -12.19 -8.17
C ILE A 210 9.41 -12.32 -9.68
N TRP A 211 8.60 -11.52 -10.37
CA TRP A 211 8.58 -11.45 -11.84
C TRP A 211 8.54 -9.99 -12.26
N GLU A 212 9.42 -9.64 -13.17
CA GLU A 212 9.26 -8.37 -13.87
C GLU A 212 8.37 -8.60 -15.08
N TYR A 213 7.33 -7.78 -15.18
CA TYR A 213 6.37 -7.81 -16.28
C TYR A 213 6.37 -6.47 -17.00
N GLN A 214 6.74 -6.50 -18.28
CA GLN A 214 6.85 -5.33 -19.13
C GLN A 214 6.46 -5.67 -20.56
N GLY A 215 5.72 -4.78 -21.24
CA GLY A 215 5.32 -4.96 -22.64
C GLY A 215 4.46 -6.20 -22.90
N GLY A 216 3.72 -6.69 -21.90
CA GLY A 216 2.88 -7.88 -22.03
C GLY A 216 3.57 -9.20 -21.73
N GLU A 217 4.85 -9.20 -21.34
CA GLU A 217 5.65 -10.40 -21.12
C GLU A 217 6.41 -10.37 -19.79
N ILE A 218 6.67 -11.54 -19.21
CA ILE A 218 7.60 -11.70 -18.10
C ILE A 218 9.02 -11.67 -18.65
N THR A 219 9.78 -10.65 -18.29
CA THR A 219 11.15 -10.42 -18.76
C THR A 219 12.21 -11.02 -17.82
N VAL A 220 11.91 -11.07 -16.51
CA VAL A 220 12.77 -11.66 -15.47
C VAL A 220 11.89 -12.44 -14.49
N ALA A 221 12.38 -13.61 -14.07
CA ALA A 221 11.83 -14.36 -12.96
C ALA A 221 12.96 -14.74 -11.99
N ARG A 222 12.79 -14.46 -10.70
CA ARG A 222 13.81 -14.74 -9.67
C ARG A 222 13.15 -15.23 -8.38
N LYS A 223 13.79 -16.19 -7.71
CA LYS A 223 13.39 -16.66 -6.38
C LYS A 223 14.25 -15.99 -5.32
N LEU A 224 13.60 -15.32 -4.38
CA LEU A 224 14.21 -14.73 -3.20
C LEU A 224 14.03 -15.64 -1.98
N ARG A 225 14.61 -15.25 -0.85
CA ARG A 225 14.50 -16.00 0.41
C ARG A 225 13.12 -15.89 1.08
N GLY A 226 12.32 -14.89 0.71
CA GLY A 226 10.99 -14.64 1.25
C GLY A 226 10.28 -13.53 0.51
N SER A 227 9.14 -13.07 1.06
CA SER A 227 8.38 -11.95 0.50
C SER A 227 9.17 -10.64 0.57
N ILE A 228 8.89 -9.75 -0.37
CA ILE A 228 9.53 -8.42 -0.42
C ILE A 228 8.74 -7.42 0.44
N GLN A 229 9.48 -6.54 1.12
CA GLN A 229 8.92 -5.47 1.94
C GLN A 229 8.68 -4.21 1.13
N ASP A 230 9.60 -3.91 0.22
CA ASP A 230 9.49 -2.75 -0.65
C ASP A 230 10.33 -2.92 -1.92
N ALA A 231 9.91 -2.29 -3.02
CA ALA A 231 10.67 -2.25 -4.27
C ALA A 231 10.42 -0.96 -5.03
N VAL A 232 11.46 -0.43 -5.65
CA VAL A 232 11.41 0.78 -6.48
C VAL A 232 12.31 0.58 -7.70
N PHE A 233 11.83 1.00 -8.87
CA PHE A 233 12.65 1.07 -10.09
C PHE A 233 13.44 2.37 -10.08
N ASP A 234 14.76 2.30 -10.20
CA ASP A 234 15.65 3.47 -10.10
C ASP A 234 15.96 4.14 -11.44
N GLY A 235 15.35 3.66 -12.51
CA GLY A 235 15.59 4.10 -13.90
C GLY A 235 16.36 3.08 -14.73
N GLU A 236 17.08 2.17 -14.09
CA GLU A 236 17.89 1.13 -14.74
C GLU A 236 17.50 -0.29 -14.28
N ASP A 237 17.28 -0.48 -12.99
CA ASP A 237 16.93 -1.78 -12.40
C ASP A 237 15.97 -1.61 -11.20
N TRP A 238 15.40 -2.70 -10.73
CA TRP A 238 14.61 -2.73 -9.52
C TRP A 238 15.50 -2.89 -8.29
N ARG A 239 15.39 -1.92 -7.36
CA ARG A 239 15.89 -2.01 -5.99
C ARG A 239 14.85 -2.65 -5.12
N ILE A 240 15.24 -3.67 -4.38
CA ILE A 240 14.32 -4.53 -3.63
C ILE A 240 14.84 -4.73 -2.21
N ILE A 241 13.93 -4.68 -1.25
CA ILE A 241 14.17 -5.14 0.12
C ILE A 241 13.44 -6.46 0.32
N CYS A 242 14.19 -7.49 0.69
CA CYS A 242 13.65 -8.79 1.08
C CYS A 242 14.21 -9.16 2.46
N TRP A 243 13.43 -8.96 3.52
CA TRP A 243 13.86 -9.14 4.90
C TRP A 243 15.09 -8.28 5.24
N ARG A 244 16.26 -8.89 5.32
CA ARG A 244 17.54 -8.24 5.56
C ARG A 244 18.42 -8.15 4.32
N ASP A 245 17.91 -8.57 3.18
CA ASP A 245 18.66 -8.52 1.94
C ASP A 245 18.26 -7.29 1.12
N ASP A 246 19.26 -6.49 0.76
CA ASP A 246 19.17 -5.47 -0.28
C ASP A 246 19.55 -6.12 -1.61
N ILE A 247 18.73 -5.97 -2.61
CA ILE A 247 18.83 -6.72 -3.85
C ILE A 247 18.64 -5.79 -5.04
N MET A 248 19.50 -5.94 -6.07
CA MET A 248 19.21 -5.48 -7.43
C MET A 248 18.63 -6.65 -8.22
N LEU A 249 17.51 -6.43 -8.95
CA LEU A 249 16.82 -7.53 -9.64
C LEU A 249 17.73 -8.30 -10.59
N ARG A 250 18.54 -7.59 -11.36
CA ARG A 250 19.51 -8.13 -12.32
C ARG A 250 20.93 -8.18 -11.79
N GLY A 251 21.14 -7.71 -10.57
CA GLY A 251 22.45 -7.55 -9.97
C GLY A 251 22.66 -8.38 -8.71
N ASP A 252 23.59 -7.89 -7.89
CA ASP A 252 24.00 -8.50 -6.64
C ASP A 252 22.99 -8.32 -5.51
N SER A 253 23.27 -8.97 -4.39
CA SER A 253 22.55 -8.78 -3.12
C SER A 253 23.54 -8.64 -1.97
N THR A 254 23.20 -7.82 -1.00
CA THR A 254 23.93 -7.68 0.27
C THR A 254 23.00 -7.90 1.44
N THR A 255 23.51 -8.46 2.53
CA THR A 255 22.73 -8.70 3.75
C THR A 255 23.06 -7.66 4.81
N ARG A 256 22.04 -6.94 5.29
CA ARG A 256 22.15 -5.99 6.39
C ARG A 256 21.91 -6.66 7.74
N LYS A 257 22.21 -5.91 8.82
CA LYS A 257 22.05 -6.40 10.18
C LYS A 257 20.57 -6.45 10.59
N GLU A 258 19.83 -5.39 10.29
CA GLU A 258 18.43 -5.21 10.70
C GLU A 258 17.48 -5.51 9.52
N LEU A 259 16.18 -5.67 9.82
CA LEU A 259 15.15 -5.87 8.78
C LEU A 259 14.91 -4.54 8.05
N GLY A 260 14.98 -4.56 6.72
CA GLY A 260 14.58 -3.43 5.91
C GLY A 260 13.05 -3.31 5.84
N VAL A 261 12.56 -2.08 5.83
CA VAL A 261 11.11 -1.77 5.84
C VAL A 261 10.71 -1.04 4.57
N GLN A 262 11.47 0.00 4.19
CA GLN A 262 11.11 0.86 3.06
C GLN A 262 12.35 1.44 2.38
N LEU A 263 12.29 1.53 1.05
CA LEU A 263 13.25 2.27 0.23
C LEU A 263 12.91 3.76 0.23
N ILE A 264 13.93 4.59 0.37
CA ILE A 264 13.81 6.04 0.42
C ILE A 264 14.86 6.64 -0.49
N PHE A 265 14.46 7.56 -1.36
CA PHE A 265 15.40 8.36 -2.13
C PHE A 265 15.57 9.71 -1.45
N GLN A 266 16.75 9.97 -0.92
CA GLN A 266 17.09 11.21 -0.25
C GLN A 266 18.56 11.56 -0.49
N ASP A 267 18.86 12.85 -0.65
CA ASP A 267 20.22 13.36 -0.88
C ASP A 267 20.92 12.67 -2.07
N GLU A 268 20.17 12.43 -3.15
CA GLU A 268 20.61 11.77 -4.39
C GLU A 268 21.05 10.31 -4.22
N ILE A 269 20.79 9.69 -3.07
CA ILE A 269 21.09 8.28 -2.80
C ILE A 269 19.87 7.49 -2.35
N TRP A 270 19.85 6.20 -2.73
CA TRP A 270 18.88 5.26 -2.22
C TRP A 270 19.27 4.77 -0.84
N GLN A 271 18.33 4.84 0.09
CA GLN A 271 18.48 4.46 1.48
C GLN A 271 17.38 3.50 1.88
N VAL A 272 17.58 2.83 3.01
CA VAL A 272 16.61 1.91 3.61
C VAL A 272 16.29 2.37 5.02
N LEU A 273 15.01 2.55 5.30
CA LEU A 273 14.48 2.60 6.65
C LEU A 273 14.42 1.16 7.19
N ASP A 274 15.02 0.91 8.34
CA ASP A 274 14.96 -0.40 9.00
C ASP A 274 13.90 -0.46 10.10
N ASN A 275 13.68 -1.66 10.64
CA ASN A 275 12.69 -1.90 11.70
C ASN A 275 13.06 -1.28 13.07
N GLN A 276 14.24 -0.68 13.22
CA GLN A 276 14.65 0.10 14.38
C GLN A 276 14.47 1.61 14.18
N GLY A 277 14.03 2.03 12.98
CA GLY A 277 13.87 3.43 12.61
C GLY A 277 15.16 4.11 12.17
N GLN A 278 16.22 3.34 11.89
CA GLN A 278 17.45 3.86 11.35
C GLN A 278 17.40 3.90 9.83
N ILE A 279 18.06 4.89 9.26
CA ILE A 279 18.18 5.05 7.81
C ILE A 279 19.65 4.83 7.43
N SER A 280 19.88 3.98 6.45
CA SER A 280 21.21 3.64 5.97
C SER A 280 21.20 3.39 4.46
N PRO A 281 22.32 3.56 3.72
CA PRO A 281 22.35 3.34 2.28
C PRO A 281 21.84 1.96 1.89
N HIS A 282 21.11 1.90 0.75
CA HIS A 282 20.70 0.66 0.09
C HIS A 282 21.85 0.19 -0.80
N MET A 283 22.41 -0.97 -0.52
CA MET A 283 23.56 -1.52 -1.23
C MET A 283 24.65 -0.46 -1.48
N ASN A 284 25.75 -0.81 -1.95
CA ASN A 284 26.79 0.15 -2.28
C ASN A 284 26.28 1.16 -3.32
N ALA A 285 25.88 2.34 -2.84
CA ALA A 285 25.67 3.48 -3.68
C ALA A 285 26.98 3.89 -4.34
#